data_336143f1a0306a2a643e4bfb96fb0958
#
_entry.id   336143f1a0306a2a643e4bfb96fb0958
#
_cell.length_a   1.000
_cell.length_b   1.000
_cell.length_c   1.000
_cell.angle_alpha   90.00
_cell.angle_beta   90.00
_cell.angle_gamma   90.00
#
_symmetry.space_group_name_H-M   'P 1'
#
loop_
_entity.id
_entity.type
_entity.pdbx_description
1 polymer ?
#
loop_
_entity_poly.entity_id
_entity_poly.type
_entity_poly.pdbx_seq_one_letter_code
_entity_poly.pdbx_strand_id
1 'polypeptide(L)'
;ALYPLTYKGMVSMNKLKELAPKVKELQKKYADDKQKLNMHMMELYKKNGANPMGGCLPILLQIPVFFAVYRVLQNAIELKGAPWILWVKDLAVMDPYFILPVAMGITMFLHQKITPTTFTDPMQEKIMKYLPLIFTFFFVTFPAGLTLYWFTNNLASIVQQFYVNRIFAKKHEAQKVEK
;
A
#
# COMPACT_ATOMS: atom_id res chain seq x y z
N ALA A 1 -17.03 4.16 -3.90
CA ALA A 1 -16.84 5.57 -4.28
C ALA A 1 -15.36 5.92 -4.54
N LEU A 2 -14.38 5.34 -3.81
CA LEU A 2 -12.94 5.65 -3.91
C LEU A 2 -12.21 4.88 -5.03
N TYR A 3 -12.87 3.90 -5.66
CA TYR A 3 -12.27 3.04 -6.67
C TYR A 3 -11.57 3.79 -7.83
N PRO A 4 -12.15 4.81 -8.48
CA PRO A 4 -11.50 5.48 -9.60
C PRO A 4 -10.22 6.22 -9.19
N LEU A 5 -10.17 6.73 -7.95
CA LEU A 5 -9.01 7.43 -7.43
C LEU A 5 -7.88 6.44 -7.12
N THR A 6 -8.20 5.31 -6.48
CA THR A 6 -7.26 4.22 -6.20
C THR A 6 -6.71 3.61 -7.50
N TYR A 7 -7.59 3.41 -8.50
CA TYR A 7 -7.19 2.92 -9.82
C TYR A 7 -6.18 3.84 -10.51
N LYS A 8 -6.44 5.15 -10.53
CA LYS A 8 -5.49 6.13 -11.10
C LYS A 8 -4.14 6.11 -10.38
N GLY A 9 -4.15 5.96 -9.05
CA GLY A 9 -2.94 5.81 -8.25
C GLY A 9 -2.14 4.55 -8.64
N MET A 10 -2.80 3.40 -8.76
CA MET A 10 -2.18 2.13 -9.14
C MET A 10 -1.60 2.18 -10.57
N VAL A 11 -2.31 2.78 -11.51
CA VAL A 11 -1.80 2.97 -12.89
C VAL A 11 -0.56 3.87 -12.90
N SER A 12 -0.58 4.94 -12.11
CA SER A 12 0.60 5.82 -11.97
C SER A 12 1.81 5.09 -11.39
N MET A 13 1.59 4.22 -10.40
CA MET A 13 2.64 3.37 -9.82
C MET A 13 3.22 2.37 -10.83
N ASN A 14 2.39 1.79 -11.70
CA ASN A 14 2.86 0.91 -12.77
C ASN A 14 3.74 1.66 -13.79
N LYS A 15 3.39 2.92 -14.13
CA LYS A 15 4.24 3.79 -14.96
C LYS A 15 5.59 4.06 -14.30
N LEU A 16 5.63 4.28 -12.98
CA LEU A 16 6.89 4.45 -12.24
C LEU A 16 7.79 3.22 -12.35
N LYS A 17 7.20 2.00 -12.32
CA LYS A 17 7.96 0.76 -12.51
C LYS A 17 8.67 0.71 -13.86
N GLU A 18 8.03 1.17 -14.93
CA GLU A 18 8.64 1.23 -16.26
C GLU A 18 9.79 2.24 -16.33
N LEU A 19 9.71 3.30 -15.55
CA LEU A 19 10.76 4.30 -15.44
C LEU A 19 11.92 3.87 -14.52
N ALA A 20 11.78 2.77 -13.77
CA ALA A 20 12.78 2.28 -12.82
C ALA A 20 14.21 2.16 -13.42
N PRO A 21 14.44 1.62 -14.64
CA PRO A 21 15.79 1.59 -15.22
C PRO A 21 16.36 3.00 -15.43
N LYS A 22 15.55 3.95 -15.96
CA LYS A 22 15.98 5.35 -16.16
C LYS A 22 16.28 6.06 -14.85
N VAL A 23 15.49 5.77 -13.81
CA VAL A 23 15.73 6.27 -12.44
C VAL A 23 17.07 5.79 -11.92
N LYS A 24 17.39 4.49 -12.09
CA LYS A 24 18.70 3.92 -11.69
C LYS A 24 19.88 4.55 -12.44
N GLU A 25 19.72 4.87 -13.70
CA GLU A 25 20.74 5.59 -14.47
C GLU A 25 20.96 7.01 -13.92
N LEU A 26 19.88 7.73 -13.62
CA LEU A 26 19.98 9.05 -13.00
C LEU A 26 20.63 9.00 -11.61
N GLN A 27 20.30 7.99 -10.80
CA GLN A 27 20.92 7.77 -9.49
C GLN A 27 22.43 7.55 -9.60
N LYS A 28 22.88 6.78 -10.58
CA LYS A 28 24.31 6.57 -10.84
C LYS A 28 25.00 7.85 -11.35
N LYS A 29 24.32 8.61 -12.23
CA LYS A 29 24.88 9.81 -12.84
C LYS A 29 25.01 10.98 -11.86
N TYR A 30 24.09 11.09 -10.91
CA TYR A 30 24.02 12.19 -9.94
C TYR A 30 24.18 11.71 -8.50
N ALA A 31 25.01 10.67 -8.28
CA ALA A 31 25.21 10.05 -6.96
C ALA A 31 25.70 11.07 -5.91
N ASP A 32 26.54 12.03 -6.34
CA ASP A 32 27.17 13.03 -5.47
C ASP A 32 26.32 14.30 -5.28
N ASP A 33 25.26 14.49 -6.07
CA ASP A 33 24.41 15.70 -6.03
C ASP A 33 22.93 15.33 -5.92
N LYS A 34 22.47 15.17 -4.66
CA LYS A 34 21.07 14.82 -4.35
C LYS A 34 20.06 15.86 -4.85
N GLN A 35 20.45 17.11 -4.93
CA GLN A 35 19.57 18.19 -5.40
C GLN A 35 19.29 18.07 -6.89
N LYS A 36 20.34 17.89 -7.69
CA LYS A 36 20.22 17.65 -9.15
C LYS A 36 19.50 16.33 -9.44
N LEU A 37 19.79 15.28 -8.67
CA LEU A 37 19.08 13.99 -8.78
C LEU A 37 17.57 14.17 -8.63
N ASN A 38 17.13 14.84 -7.54
CA ASN A 38 15.71 15.07 -7.28
C ASN A 38 15.05 15.91 -8.38
N MET A 39 15.73 16.95 -8.86
CA MET A 39 15.22 17.81 -9.92
C MET A 39 14.99 17.03 -11.23
N HIS A 40 16.00 16.29 -11.70
CA HIS A 40 15.90 15.49 -12.93
C HIS A 40 14.91 14.33 -12.80
N MET A 41 14.76 13.76 -11.60
CA MET A 41 13.76 12.73 -11.36
C MET A 41 12.33 13.28 -11.42
N MET A 42 12.09 14.45 -10.81
CA MET A 42 10.79 15.11 -10.90
C MET A 42 10.45 15.50 -12.34
N GLU A 43 11.43 15.95 -13.11
CA GLU A 43 11.28 16.22 -14.54
C GLU A 43 10.96 14.96 -15.34
N LEU A 44 11.67 13.85 -15.09
CA LEU A 44 11.40 12.55 -15.69
C LEU A 44 9.98 12.07 -15.41
N TYR A 45 9.50 12.19 -14.16
CA TYR A 45 8.16 11.80 -13.77
C TYR A 45 7.09 12.68 -14.43
N LYS A 46 7.26 14.00 -14.44
CA LYS A 46 6.36 14.94 -15.14
C LYS A 46 6.26 14.64 -16.63
N LYS A 47 7.39 14.44 -17.29
CA LYS A 47 7.44 14.16 -18.74
C LYS A 47 6.72 12.87 -19.14
N ASN A 48 6.71 11.87 -18.25
CA ASN A 48 6.06 10.59 -18.49
C ASN A 48 4.66 10.49 -17.84
N GLY A 49 4.14 11.55 -17.26
CA GLY A 49 2.83 11.56 -16.61
C GLY A 49 2.74 10.58 -15.46
N ALA A 50 3.85 10.31 -14.77
CA ALA A 50 3.95 9.46 -13.60
C ALA A 50 3.98 10.33 -12.34
N ASN A 51 3.11 10.04 -11.38
CA ASN A 51 3.04 10.78 -10.12
C ASN A 51 3.50 9.89 -8.95
N PRO A 52 4.63 10.19 -8.31
CA PRO A 52 5.11 9.41 -7.16
C PRO A 52 4.17 9.50 -5.96
N MET A 53 3.38 10.57 -5.86
CA MET A 53 2.38 10.74 -4.81
C MET A 53 1.17 9.80 -4.96
N GLY A 54 0.97 9.22 -6.14
CA GLY A 54 -0.15 8.30 -6.40
C GLY A 54 -0.13 7.05 -5.52
N GLY A 55 1.05 6.63 -5.05
CA GLY A 55 1.19 5.47 -4.17
C GLY A 55 0.83 5.72 -2.70
N CYS A 56 1.01 6.95 -2.22
CA CYS A 56 0.67 7.29 -0.83
C CYS A 56 -0.78 7.80 -0.66
N LEU A 57 -1.45 8.15 -1.75
CA LEU A 57 -2.82 8.67 -1.72
C LEU A 57 -3.83 7.71 -1.04
N PRO A 58 -3.81 6.38 -1.27
CA PRO A 58 -4.65 5.44 -0.55
C PRO A 58 -4.43 5.48 0.97
N ILE A 59 -3.19 5.63 1.42
CA ILE A 59 -2.84 5.69 2.85
C ILE A 59 -3.40 6.98 3.47
N LEU A 60 -3.26 8.12 2.80
CA LEU A 60 -3.80 9.40 3.29
C LEU A 60 -5.33 9.37 3.41
N LEU A 61 -6.02 8.75 2.45
CA LEU A 61 -7.47 8.55 2.50
C LEU A 61 -7.88 7.56 3.59
N GLN A 62 -7.02 6.62 3.90
CA GLN A 62 -7.27 5.59 4.92
C GLN A 62 -7.22 6.15 6.35
N ILE A 63 -6.43 7.19 6.62
CA ILE A 63 -6.28 7.76 7.98
C ILE A 63 -7.64 8.22 8.56
N PRO A 64 -8.45 9.06 7.89
CA PRO A 64 -9.78 9.42 8.40
C PRO A 64 -10.70 8.22 8.61
N VAL A 65 -10.66 7.25 7.69
CA VAL A 65 -11.45 6.01 7.78
C VAL A 65 -11.03 5.18 9.00
N PHE A 66 -9.72 5.08 9.24
CA PHE A 66 -9.16 4.41 10.41
C PHE A 66 -9.71 5.02 11.71
N PHE A 67 -9.65 6.33 11.86
CA PHE A 67 -10.17 7.02 13.04
C PHE A 67 -11.69 6.84 13.20
N ALA A 68 -12.44 6.86 12.10
CA ALA A 68 -13.88 6.64 12.13
C ALA A 68 -14.21 5.22 12.62
N VAL A 69 -13.57 4.19 12.04
CA VAL A 69 -13.77 2.78 12.42
C VAL A 69 -13.35 2.55 13.88
N TYR A 70 -12.21 3.11 14.29
CA TYR A 70 -11.73 3.01 15.68
C TYR A 70 -12.74 3.62 16.68
N ARG A 71 -13.28 4.81 16.36
CA ARG A 71 -14.31 5.47 17.18
C ARG A 71 -15.60 4.64 17.25
N VAL A 72 -16.03 4.09 16.13
CA VAL A 72 -17.22 3.21 16.09
C VAL A 72 -17.00 1.99 16.96
N LEU A 73 -15.85 1.30 16.85
CA LEU A 73 -15.55 0.11 17.64
C LEU A 73 -15.48 0.40 19.15
N GLN A 74 -14.99 1.58 19.55
CA GLN A 74 -14.94 1.96 20.95
C GLN A 74 -16.30 2.30 21.55
N ASN A 75 -17.22 2.86 20.75
CA ASN A 75 -18.51 3.37 21.22
C ASN A 75 -19.68 2.43 20.92
N ALA A 76 -19.54 1.50 19.99
CA ALA A 76 -20.60 0.55 19.64
C ALA A 76 -20.72 -0.54 20.71
N ILE A 77 -21.73 -0.39 21.56
CA ILE A 77 -22.06 -1.35 22.63
C ILE A 77 -22.38 -2.72 22.04
N GLU A 78 -22.98 -2.75 20.84
CA GLU A 78 -23.35 -3.97 20.13
C GLU A 78 -22.15 -4.82 19.69
N LEU A 79 -20.97 -4.24 19.60
CA LEU A 79 -19.74 -4.95 19.23
C LEU A 79 -18.97 -5.49 20.43
N LYS A 80 -19.34 -5.07 21.64
CA LYS A 80 -18.77 -5.62 22.88
C LYS A 80 -19.33 -7.00 23.12
N GLY A 81 -18.46 -8.01 23.13
CA GLY A 81 -18.86 -9.42 23.28
C GLY A 81 -19.49 -10.01 22.01
N ALA A 82 -19.44 -9.31 20.87
CA ALA A 82 -19.92 -9.85 19.61
C ALA A 82 -18.89 -10.83 19.03
N PRO A 83 -19.21 -12.13 18.97
CA PRO A 83 -18.32 -13.10 18.36
C PRO A 83 -18.36 -12.99 16.84
N TRP A 84 -17.20 -13.16 16.20
CA TRP A 84 -17.15 -13.22 14.75
C TRP A 84 -16.95 -14.66 14.26
N ILE A 85 -15.74 -15.10 14.05
CA ILE A 85 -15.45 -16.46 13.55
C ILE A 85 -14.31 -17.08 14.36
N LEU A 86 -14.38 -18.40 14.59
CA LEU A 86 -13.37 -19.23 15.23
C LEU A 86 -13.00 -18.72 16.63
N TRP A 87 -11.81 -18.19 16.80
CA TRP A 87 -11.27 -17.75 18.08
C TRP A 87 -11.62 -16.32 18.46
N VAL A 88 -12.11 -15.50 17.51
CA VAL A 88 -12.48 -14.11 17.77
C VAL A 88 -13.86 -14.07 18.43
N LYS A 89 -13.87 -14.04 19.75
CA LYS A 89 -15.11 -14.00 20.56
C LYS A 89 -15.60 -12.60 20.87
N ASP A 90 -14.75 -11.59 20.69
CA ASP A 90 -15.09 -10.20 20.92
C ASP A 90 -14.24 -9.31 19.95
N LEU A 91 -14.94 -8.55 19.13
CA LEU A 91 -14.32 -7.63 18.17
C LEU A 91 -13.80 -6.35 18.82
N ALA A 92 -14.26 -6.02 20.02
CA ALA A 92 -13.87 -4.81 20.74
C ALA A 92 -12.56 -4.97 21.54
N VAL A 93 -12.10 -6.20 21.76
CA VAL A 93 -10.84 -6.50 22.46
C VAL A 93 -9.75 -6.97 21.49
N MET A 94 -8.51 -6.98 21.96
CA MET A 94 -7.39 -7.48 21.16
C MET A 94 -7.52 -8.99 20.89
N ASP A 95 -6.95 -9.45 19.79
CA ASP A 95 -6.92 -10.87 19.44
C ASP A 95 -6.05 -11.66 20.46
N PRO A 96 -6.64 -12.61 21.20
CA PRO A 96 -5.92 -13.35 22.23
C PRO A 96 -4.80 -14.24 21.71
N TYR A 97 -4.85 -14.64 20.45
CA TYR A 97 -3.85 -15.50 19.82
C TYR A 97 -2.93 -14.78 18.86
N PHE A 98 -3.12 -13.47 18.66
CA PHE A 98 -2.33 -12.64 17.73
C PHE A 98 -2.34 -13.12 16.27
N ILE A 99 -3.27 -13.99 15.91
CA ILE A 99 -3.36 -14.56 14.56
C ILE A 99 -3.75 -13.47 13.55
N LEU A 100 -4.72 -12.62 13.90
CA LEU A 100 -5.14 -11.51 13.02
C LEU A 100 -4.03 -10.49 12.73
N PRO A 101 -3.28 -9.97 13.72
CA PRO A 101 -2.14 -9.10 13.46
C PRO A 101 -1.07 -9.74 12.58
N VAL A 102 -0.75 -11.02 12.80
CA VAL A 102 0.22 -11.75 11.98
C VAL A 102 -0.29 -11.94 10.55
N ALA A 103 -1.54 -12.38 10.38
CA ALA A 103 -2.17 -12.52 9.08
C ALA A 103 -2.22 -11.19 8.33
N MET A 104 -2.55 -10.10 9.03
CA MET A 104 -2.51 -8.74 8.48
C MET A 104 -1.10 -8.37 8.01
N GLY A 105 -0.07 -8.63 8.82
CA GLY A 105 1.32 -8.35 8.47
C GLY A 105 1.77 -9.12 7.23
N ILE A 106 1.39 -10.40 7.11
CA ILE A 106 1.67 -11.23 5.94
C ILE A 106 1.01 -10.64 4.69
N THR A 107 -0.29 -10.29 4.77
CA THR A 107 -0.99 -9.70 3.64
C THR A 107 -0.42 -8.34 3.25
N MET A 108 0.00 -7.54 4.21
CA MET A 108 0.66 -6.25 3.98
C MET A 108 2.00 -6.43 3.25
N PHE A 109 2.79 -7.42 3.65
CA PHE A 109 4.04 -7.77 2.99
C PHE A 109 3.82 -8.28 1.56
N LEU A 110 2.81 -9.13 1.34
CA LEU A 110 2.42 -9.60 0.01
C LEU A 110 1.97 -8.44 -0.87
N HIS A 111 1.12 -7.56 -0.34
CA HIS A 111 0.67 -6.36 -1.06
C HIS A 111 1.84 -5.48 -1.48
N GLN A 112 2.80 -5.27 -0.59
CA GLN A 112 4.01 -4.50 -0.88
C GLN A 112 4.86 -5.12 -1.99
N LYS A 113 4.99 -6.45 -2.04
CA LYS A 113 5.71 -7.15 -3.11
C LYS A 113 5.05 -7.02 -4.48
N ILE A 114 3.72 -6.96 -4.51
CA ILE A 114 2.94 -6.86 -5.76
C ILE A 114 2.88 -5.42 -6.25
N THR A 115 2.91 -4.46 -5.32
CA THR A 115 2.86 -3.04 -5.64
C THR A 115 4.21 -2.58 -6.18
N PRO A 116 4.25 -2.06 -7.41
CA PRO A 116 5.49 -1.55 -7.98
C PRO A 116 5.90 -0.26 -7.27
N THR A 117 7.02 -0.29 -6.57
CA THR A 117 7.57 0.87 -5.87
C THR A 117 8.98 1.15 -6.38
N THR A 118 9.24 2.41 -6.71
CA THR A 118 10.57 2.91 -7.05
C THR A 118 10.96 3.93 -5.99
N PHE A 119 11.89 3.55 -5.14
CA PHE A 119 12.41 4.44 -4.12
C PHE A 119 13.66 5.16 -4.64
N THR A 120 13.73 6.45 -4.35
CA THR A 120 14.87 7.31 -4.71
C THR A 120 15.97 7.19 -3.69
N ASP A 121 15.61 7.01 -2.42
CA ASP A 121 16.54 6.97 -1.29
C ASP A 121 16.60 5.56 -0.71
N PRO A 122 17.80 4.97 -0.49
CA PRO A 122 17.98 3.68 0.18
C PRO A 122 17.39 3.63 1.58
N MET A 123 17.31 4.78 2.27
CA MET A 123 16.67 4.87 3.59
C MET A 123 15.16 4.65 3.47
N GLN A 124 14.52 5.27 2.47
CA GLN A 124 13.10 5.11 2.20
C GLN A 124 12.75 3.65 1.84
N GLU A 125 13.59 3.00 1.06
CA GLU A 125 13.43 1.58 0.73
C GLU A 125 13.47 0.70 1.99
N LYS A 126 14.43 0.94 2.89
CA LYS A 126 14.53 0.22 4.16
C LYS A 126 13.30 0.44 5.04
N ILE A 127 12.88 1.69 5.22
CA ILE A 127 11.69 2.02 6.02
C ILE A 127 10.47 1.28 5.49
N MET A 128 10.23 1.35 4.18
CA MET A 128 9.10 0.65 3.57
C MET A 128 9.18 -0.87 3.72
N LYS A 129 10.37 -1.45 3.61
CA LYS A 129 10.57 -2.90 3.78
C LYS A 129 10.21 -3.39 5.18
N TYR A 130 10.53 -2.61 6.21
CA TYR A 130 10.24 -2.96 7.60
C TYR A 130 8.86 -2.50 8.08
N LEU A 131 8.18 -1.66 7.31
CA LEU A 131 6.87 -1.12 7.66
C LEU A 131 5.83 -2.19 8.01
N PRO A 132 5.67 -3.31 7.26
CA PRO A 132 4.73 -4.37 7.63
C PRO A 132 5.02 -4.98 9.01
N LEU A 133 6.29 -5.12 9.36
CA LEU A 133 6.68 -5.65 10.66
C LEU A 133 6.33 -4.69 11.80
N ILE A 134 6.61 -3.40 11.61
CA ILE A 134 6.27 -2.34 12.57
C ILE A 134 4.76 -2.27 12.77
N PHE A 135 3.99 -2.33 11.69
CA PHE A 135 2.53 -2.33 11.76
C PHE A 135 1.98 -3.59 12.43
N THR A 136 2.53 -4.76 12.16
CA THR A 136 2.14 -6.01 12.83
C THR A 136 2.28 -5.86 14.34
N PHE A 137 3.43 -5.37 14.81
CA PHE A 137 3.68 -5.16 16.23
C PHE A 137 2.74 -4.12 16.84
N PHE A 138 2.49 -3.04 16.12
CA PHE A 138 1.57 -1.99 16.56
C PHE A 138 0.13 -2.50 16.68
N PHE A 139 -0.36 -3.29 15.72
CA PHE A 139 -1.72 -3.82 15.70
C PHE A 139 -1.99 -4.92 16.72
N VAL A 140 -0.97 -5.48 17.36
CA VAL A 140 -1.13 -6.43 18.47
C VAL A 140 -1.96 -5.83 19.62
N THR A 141 -1.83 -4.53 19.88
CA THR A 141 -2.52 -3.83 20.97
C THR A 141 -3.90 -3.28 20.59
N PHE A 142 -4.30 -3.40 19.33
CA PHE A 142 -5.57 -2.86 18.84
C PHE A 142 -6.70 -3.89 18.90
N PRO A 143 -7.98 -3.42 18.94
CA PRO A 143 -9.13 -4.30 18.86
C PRO A 143 -9.11 -5.20 17.62
N ALA A 144 -9.55 -6.46 17.81
CA ALA A 144 -9.59 -7.45 16.74
C ALA A 144 -10.43 -6.98 15.54
N GLY A 145 -11.52 -6.26 15.76
CA GLY A 145 -12.34 -5.69 14.69
C GLY A 145 -11.60 -4.70 13.80
N LEU A 146 -10.70 -3.86 14.36
CA LEU A 146 -9.89 -2.93 13.59
C LEU A 146 -8.84 -3.67 12.77
N THR A 147 -8.18 -4.65 13.35
CA THR A 147 -7.19 -5.50 12.68
C THR A 147 -7.85 -6.30 11.55
N LEU A 148 -9.05 -6.83 11.78
CA LEU A 148 -9.85 -7.54 10.78
C LEU A 148 -10.25 -6.63 9.61
N TYR A 149 -10.69 -5.40 9.91
CA TYR A 149 -10.98 -4.41 8.88
C TYR A 149 -9.75 -4.16 8.01
N TRP A 150 -8.58 -3.95 8.62
CA TRP A 150 -7.33 -3.69 7.89
C TRP A 150 -6.89 -4.90 7.06
N PHE A 151 -6.99 -6.10 7.64
CA PHE A 151 -6.72 -7.36 6.95
C PHE A 151 -7.60 -7.53 5.70
N THR A 152 -8.91 -7.32 5.84
CA THR A 152 -9.86 -7.42 4.72
C THR A 152 -9.59 -6.37 3.65
N ASN A 153 -9.26 -5.15 4.06
CA ASN A 153 -8.88 -4.08 3.14
C ASN A 153 -7.60 -4.40 2.37
N ASN A 154 -6.60 -5.01 3.02
CA ASN A 154 -5.38 -5.47 2.36
C ASN A 154 -5.68 -6.57 1.34
N LEU A 155 -6.51 -7.55 1.68
CA LEU A 155 -6.92 -8.60 0.73
C LEU A 155 -7.61 -8.02 -0.50
N ALA A 156 -8.57 -7.13 -0.29
CA ALA A 156 -9.26 -6.44 -1.39
C ALA A 156 -8.27 -5.65 -2.26
N SER A 157 -7.31 -4.98 -1.64
CA SER A 157 -6.27 -4.22 -2.35
C SER A 157 -5.31 -5.11 -3.14
N ILE A 158 -4.96 -6.29 -2.62
CA ILE A 158 -4.14 -7.29 -3.33
C ILE A 158 -4.87 -7.75 -4.61
N VAL A 159 -6.15 -8.12 -4.49
CA VAL A 159 -6.97 -8.54 -5.64
C VAL A 159 -7.06 -7.42 -6.68
N GLN A 160 -7.34 -6.20 -6.22
CA GLN A 160 -7.41 -5.03 -7.10
C GLN A 160 -6.08 -4.75 -7.80
N GLN A 161 -4.97 -4.80 -7.07
CA GLN A 161 -3.63 -4.57 -7.62
C GLN A 161 -3.26 -5.63 -8.67
N PHE A 162 -3.57 -6.90 -8.38
CA PHE A 162 -3.34 -7.98 -9.32
C PHE A 162 -4.11 -7.79 -10.64
N TYR A 163 -5.39 -7.38 -10.53
CA TYR A 163 -6.23 -7.10 -11.68
C TYR A 163 -5.69 -5.92 -12.51
N VAL A 164 -5.31 -4.82 -11.85
CA VAL A 164 -4.74 -3.64 -12.50
C VAL A 164 -3.42 -3.96 -13.20
N ASN A 165 -2.54 -4.72 -12.53
CA ASN A 165 -1.27 -5.14 -13.12
C ASN A 165 -1.48 -5.99 -14.38
N ARG A 166 -2.47 -6.89 -14.38
CA ARG A 166 -2.80 -7.74 -15.53
C ARG A 166 -3.34 -6.95 -16.73
N ILE A 167 -4.21 -5.97 -16.47
CA ILE A 167 -4.74 -5.07 -17.52
C ILE A 167 -3.62 -4.22 -18.10
N PHE A 168 -2.77 -3.69 -17.23
CA PHE A 168 -1.65 -2.85 -17.66
C PHE A 168 -0.66 -3.62 -18.53
N ALA A 169 -0.31 -4.84 -18.15
CA ALA A 169 0.55 -5.72 -18.95
C ALA A 169 -0.04 -6.00 -20.35
N LYS A 170 -1.32 -6.35 -20.45
CA LYS A 170 -2.01 -6.60 -21.73
C LYS A 170 -2.01 -5.35 -22.62
N LYS A 171 -2.21 -4.17 -22.07
CA LYS A 171 -2.22 -2.91 -22.83
C LYS A 171 -0.85 -2.58 -23.40
N HIS A 172 0.22 -2.91 -22.66
CA HIS A 172 1.59 -2.72 -23.11
C HIS A 172 2.00 -3.71 -24.21
N GLU A 173 1.57 -4.96 -24.13
CA GLU A 173 1.80 -5.95 -25.20
C GLU A 173 1.12 -5.51 -26.48
N ALA A 174 -0.13 -5.03 -26.43
CA ALA A 174 -0.85 -4.53 -27.60
C ALA A 174 -0.12 -3.35 -28.27
N GLN A 175 0.41 -2.40 -27.51
CA GLN A 175 1.16 -1.26 -28.04
C GLN A 175 2.54 -1.62 -28.61
N LYS A 176 3.14 -2.76 -28.24
CA LYS A 176 4.40 -3.25 -28.81
C LYS A 176 4.19 -3.96 -30.14
N VAL A 177 3.01 -4.51 -30.39
CA VAL A 177 2.68 -5.19 -31.65
C VAL A 177 2.31 -4.20 -32.76
N GLU A 178 1.85 -2.98 -32.39
CA GLU A 178 1.51 -1.91 -33.34
C GLU A 178 2.70 -1.05 -33.78
N LYS A 179 3.91 -1.26 -33.24
CA LYS A 179 5.15 -0.60 -33.63
C LYS A 179 6.08 -1.52 -34.39
#